data_7d617f02e8a3e833bf9934684424fe0d
#
_entry.id   7d617f02e8a3e833bf9934684424fe0d
#
_cell.length_a   1.000
_cell.length_b   1.000
_cell.length_c   1.000
_cell.angle_alpha   90.00
_cell.angle_beta   90.00
_cell.angle_gamma   90.00
#
_symmetry.space_group_name_H-M   'P 1'
#
loop_
_entity.id
_entity.type
_entity.pdbx_description
1 polymer ?
#
loop_
_entity_poly.entity_id
_entity_poly.type
_entity_poly.pdbx_seq_one_letter_code
_entity_poly.pdbx_strand_id
1 'polypeptide(L)'
;KLYPRIKTLCLLAKNYNIGLTIDAEESERLDLAMAIFERLASERELRNWNGLGFVLQAYLKRAPKVIDWLNALAIETQSYFMIRLVKGAYWDTEIKRAQEKGLKDYPVFTRKENTDICYNHCVYLLSIYQSNLYAQFATHNAYSMALITEIFKEQNFEYQRLHGMGEALHTQMHELKYSKAKTRVYAPVGNHNDLLPYLVRRLLENGANSSFVNRFLDEKEPICKLTQHPSEKVSKYKSFRNNSIQLPKELFLKSGDGWLNSCGMDSQNFNEIKLIESN
;
A
#
# COMPACT_ATOMS: atom_id res chain seq x y z
N LYS A 1 -6.98 -2.53 25.12
CA LYS A 1 -7.96 -1.41 25.05
C LYS A 1 -8.46 -1.13 23.61
N LEU A 2 -7.62 -1.27 22.57
CA LEU A 2 -7.98 -0.99 21.18
C LEU A 2 -8.87 -2.09 20.56
N TYR A 3 -8.46 -3.35 20.69
CA TYR A 3 -9.14 -4.49 20.07
C TYR A 3 -10.66 -4.56 20.33
N PRO A 4 -11.16 -4.45 21.61
CA PRO A 4 -12.60 -4.49 21.87
C PRO A 4 -13.39 -3.41 21.11
N ARG A 5 -12.81 -2.21 20.94
CA ARG A 5 -13.45 -1.11 20.20
C ARG A 5 -13.59 -1.44 18.72
N ILE A 6 -12.52 -1.98 18.12
CA ILE A 6 -12.53 -2.39 16.71
C ILE A 6 -13.52 -3.54 16.51
N LYS A 7 -13.54 -4.55 17.40
CA LYS A 7 -14.51 -5.65 17.33
C LYS A 7 -15.95 -5.12 17.39
N THR A 8 -16.25 -4.19 18.29
CA THR A 8 -17.58 -3.56 18.38
C THR A 8 -17.97 -2.89 17.07
N LEU A 9 -17.04 -2.14 16.44
CA LEU A 9 -17.28 -1.51 15.13
C LEU A 9 -17.51 -2.55 14.03
N CYS A 10 -16.74 -3.63 14.00
CA CYS A 10 -16.94 -4.72 13.05
C CYS A 10 -18.32 -5.39 13.21
N LEU A 11 -18.75 -5.66 14.43
CA LEU A 11 -20.07 -6.21 14.69
C LEU A 11 -21.19 -5.28 14.22
N LEU A 12 -21.04 -3.99 14.49
CA LEU A 12 -21.99 -2.98 14.04
C LEU A 12 -22.02 -2.92 12.50
N ALA A 13 -20.86 -2.89 11.84
CA ALA A 13 -20.74 -2.89 10.39
C ALA A 13 -21.39 -4.15 9.78
N LYS A 14 -21.14 -5.33 10.37
CA LYS A 14 -21.78 -6.57 9.96
C LYS A 14 -23.31 -6.50 10.05
N ASN A 15 -23.87 -5.99 11.16
CA ASN A 15 -25.31 -5.87 11.35
C ASN A 15 -26.00 -5.01 10.27
N TYR A 16 -25.29 -4.00 9.78
CA TYR A 16 -25.78 -3.13 8.69
C TYR A 16 -25.30 -3.57 7.31
N ASN A 17 -24.62 -4.71 7.20
CA ASN A 17 -24.01 -5.21 5.95
C ASN A 17 -23.12 -4.17 5.26
N ILE A 18 -22.30 -3.47 6.03
CA ILE A 18 -21.36 -2.45 5.58
C ILE A 18 -19.94 -3.01 5.73
N GLY A 19 -19.09 -2.84 4.71
CA GLY A 19 -17.69 -3.21 4.81
C GLY A 19 -16.90 -2.28 5.75
N LEU A 20 -15.99 -2.84 6.52
CA LEU A 20 -15.06 -2.12 7.38
C LEU A 20 -13.64 -2.56 7.06
N THR A 21 -12.77 -1.61 6.75
CA THR A 21 -11.39 -1.87 6.35
C THR A 21 -10.42 -1.24 7.35
N ILE A 22 -9.42 -2.01 7.80
CA ILE A 22 -8.30 -1.48 8.57
C ILE A 22 -7.34 -0.79 7.61
N ASP A 23 -7.17 0.52 7.79
CA ASP A 23 -6.31 1.32 6.91
C ASP A 23 -4.81 1.09 7.22
N ALA A 24 -3.97 1.30 6.20
CA ALA A 24 -2.52 1.20 6.35
C ALA A 24 -1.93 2.55 6.73
N GLU A 25 -1.01 2.51 7.66
CA GLU A 25 -0.21 3.65 8.09
C GLU A 25 1.29 3.34 7.89
N GLU A 26 2.17 3.83 8.75
CA GLU A 26 3.60 3.56 8.66
C GLU A 26 3.92 2.07 8.87
N SER A 27 5.04 1.63 8.30
CA SER A 27 5.48 0.23 8.31
C SER A 27 5.56 -0.39 9.71
N GLU A 28 5.89 0.42 10.71
CA GLU A 28 5.99 -0.01 12.11
C GLU A 28 4.65 -0.44 12.73
N ARG A 29 3.52 -0.09 12.09
CA ARG A 29 2.18 -0.47 12.55
C ARG A 29 1.63 -1.71 11.84
N LEU A 30 2.33 -2.19 10.81
CA LEU A 30 1.86 -3.29 9.99
C LEU A 30 1.64 -4.57 10.80
N ASP A 31 2.63 -4.97 11.62
CA ASP A 31 2.53 -6.22 12.39
C ASP A 31 1.41 -6.17 13.43
N LEU A 32 1.21 -5.01 14.07
CA LEU A 32 0.07 -4.81 14.98
C LEU A 32 -1.27 -4.87 14.22
N ALA A 33 -1.35 -4.24 13.05
CA ALA A 33 -2.55 -4.28 12.22
C ALA A 33 -2.86 -5.71 11.76
N MET A 34 -1.85 -6.49 11.36
CA MET A 34 -1.98 -7.90 11.00
C MET A 34 -2.48 -8.74 12.18
N ALA A 35 -1.90 -8.58 13.37
CA ALA A 35 -2.33 -9.32 14.57
C ALA A 35 -3.78 -9.00 14.97
N ILE A 36 -4.20 -7.74 14.85
CA ILE A 36 -5.59 -7.33 15.08
C ILE A 36 -6.52 -7.95 14.03
N PHE A 37 -6.11 -7.91 12.76
CA PHE A 37 -6.89 -8.47 11.66
C PHE A 37 -7.08 -9.98 11.78
N GLU A 38 -6.02 -10.72 12.07
CA GLU A 38 -6.04 -12.17 12.31
C GLU A 38 -7.01 -12.54 13.43
N ARG A 39 -6.92 -11.80 14.53
CA ARG A 39 -7.83 -12.03 15.67
C ARG A 39 -9.28 -11.72 15.31
N LEU A 40 -9.56 -10.67 14.53
CA LEU A 40 -10.91 -10.36 14.04
C LEU A 40 -11.41 -11.44 13.09
N ALA A 41 -10.59 -11.90 12.15
CA ALA A 41 -10.92 -12.96 11.21
C ALA A 41 -11.31 -14.27 11.90
N SER A 42 -10.71 -14.54 13.08
CA SER A 42 -10.97 -15.74 13.88
C SER A 42 -12.22 -15.64 14.78
N GLU A 43 -12.85 -14.45 14.88
CA GLU A 43 -14.02 -14.25 15.73
C GLU A 43 -15.27 -14.94 15.17
N ARG A 44 -15.91 -15.80 15.98
CA ARG A 44 -17.12 -16.53 15.58
C ARG A 44 -18.26 -15.60 15.18
N GLU A 45 -18.41 -14.49 15.86
CA GLU A 45 -19.45 -13.50 15.59
C GLU A 45 -19.27 -12.78 14.25
N LEU A 46 -18.07 -12.77 13.67
CA LEU A 46 -17.78 -12.16 12.37
C LEU A 46 -17.81 -13.17 11.20
N ARG A 47 -18.04 -14.46 11.45
CA ARG A 47 -18.16 -15.47 10.40
C ARG A 47 -19.29 -15.13 9.43
N ASN A 48 -19.13 -15.54 8.17
CA ASN A 48 -20.07 -15.27 7.07
C ASN A 48 -20.29 -13.77 6.77
N TRP A 49 -19.36 -12.91 7.19
CA TRP A 49 -19.37 -11.51 6.82
C TRP A 49 -18.17 -11.18 5.93
N ASN A 50 -18.46 -10.95 4.65
CA ASN A 50 -17.43 -10.65 3.62
C ASN A 50 -17.03 -9.16 3.62
N GLY A 51 -17.31 -8.43 4.69
CA GLY A 51 -17.05 -7.01 4.81
C GLY A 51 -15.78 -6.66 5.58
N LEU A 52 -15.00 -7.63 6.08
CA LEU A 52 -13.74 -7.36 6.75
C LEU A 52 -12.65 -7.09 5.71
N GLY A 53 -11.98 -5.95 5.82
CA GLY A 53 -10.99 -5.51 4.85
C GLY A 53 -9.66 -5.07 5.45
N PHE A 54 -8.61 -5.13 4.64
CA PHE A 54 -7.25 -4.72 4.97
C PHE A 54 -6.65 -3.88 3.85
N VAL A 55 -5.83 -2.88 4.20
CA VAL A 55 -5.12 -2.06 3.22
C VAL A 55 -3.66 -2.45 3.17
N LEU A 56 -3.12 -2.56 1.97
CA LEU A 56 -1.74 -2.90 1.73
C LEU A 56 -1.05 -1.87 0.84
N GLN A 57 0.15 -1.48 1.23
CA GLN A 57 0.97 -0.51 0.52
C GLN A 57 2.12 -1.22 -0.23
N ALA A 58 2.11 -1.14 -1.56
CA ALA A 58 3.07 -1.85 -2.41
C ALA A 58 4.51 -1.31 -2.35
N TYR A 59 4.72 -0.12 -1.76
CA TYR A 59 6.09 0.39 -1.54
C TYR A 59 6.85 -0.39 -0.44
N LEU A 60 6.13 -1.17 0.38
CA LEU A 60 6.71 -2.05 1.38
C LEU A 60 7.32 -3.29 0.71
N LYS A 61 8.56 -3.61 1.05
CA LYS A 61 9.24 -4.82 0.55
C LYS A 61 8.52 -6.11 0.95
N ARG A 62 7.74 -6.08 2.02
CA ARG A 62 6.94 -7.21 2.55
C ARG A 62 5.60 -7.39 1.85
N ALA A 63 5.13 -6.44 1.02
CA ALA A 63 3.77 -6.44 0.51
C ALA A 63 3.31 -7.75 -0.16
N PRO A 64 4.10 -8.40 -1.05
CA PRO A 64 3.69 -9.67 -1.64
C PRO A 64 3.46 -10.76 -0.59
N LYS A 65 4.34 -10.85 0.43
CA LYS A 65 4.21 -11.85 1.51
C LYS A 65 3.01 -11.62 2.41
N VAL A 66 2.61 -10.36 2.58
CA VAL A 66 1.37 -10.05 3.31
C VAL A 66 0.13 -10.50 2.52
N ILE A 67 0.14 -10.43 1.19
CA ILE A 67 -0.95 -10.99 0.36
C ILE A 67 -1.00 -12.51 0.51
N ASP A 68 0.14 -13.21 0.44
CA ASP A 68 0.21 -14.65 0.66
C ASP A 68 -0.38 -15.03 2.03
N TRP A 69 0.00 -14.28 3.08
CA TRP A 69 -0.53 -14.48 4.44
C TRP A 69 -2.03 -14.22 4.53
N LEU A 70 -2.54 -13.15 3.91
CA LEU A 70 -3.98 -12.85 3.89
C LEU A 70 -4.77 -13.97 3.20
N ASN A 71 -4.24 -14.53 2.11
CA ASN A 71 -4.86 -15.67 1.43
C ASN A 71 -4.86 -16.92 2.32
N ALA A 72 -3.76 -17.23 2.99
CA ALA A 72 -3.67 -18.36 3.91
C ALA A 72 -4.66 -18.21 5.08
N LEU A 73 -4.74 -17.02 5.67
CA LEU A 73 -5.69 -16.70 6.74
C LEU A 73 -7.14 -16.82 6.26
N ALA A 74 -7.46 -16.37 5.05
CA ALA A 74 -8.79 -16.49 4.47
C ALA A 74 -9.21 -17.97 4.31
N ILE A 75 -8.28 -18.84 3.88
CA ILE A 75 -8.51 -20.28 3.77
C ILE A 75 -8.74 -20.89 5.16
N GLU A 76 -7.87 -20.59 6.13
CA GLU A 76 -7.95 -21.11 7.48
C GLU A 76 -9.25 -20.73 8.18
N THR A 77 -9.66 -19.47 8.05
CA THR A 77 -10.87 -18.94 8.70
C THR A 77 -12.14 -19.12 7.86
N GLN A 78 -12.03 -19.70 6.67
CA GLN A 78 -13.15 -19.82 5.70
C GLN A 78 -13.84 -18.47 5.44
N SER A 79 -13.04 -17.43 5.28
CA SER A 79 -13.48 -16.04 5.13
C SER A 79 -13.15 -15.51 3.74
N TYR A 80 -13.81 -14.40 3.37
CA TYR A 80 -13.53 -13.65 2.14
C TYR A 80 -13.20 -12.21 2.52
N PHE A 81 -11.96 -11.78 2.26
CA PHE A 81 -11.49 -10.47 2.70
C PHE A 81 -11.45 -9.44 1.58
N MET A 82 -11.77 -8.20 1.92
CA MET A 82 -11.58 -7.06 1.02
C MET A 82 -10.15 -6.53 1.16
N ILE A 83 -9.39 -6.50 0.06
CA ILE A 83 -8.00 -6.04 0.08
C ILE A 83 -7.84 -4.80 -0.79
N ARG A 84 -7.62 -3.65 -0.14
CA ARG A 84 -7.33 -2.40 -0.83
C ARG A 84 -5.84 -2.26 -1.08
N LEU A 85 -5.43 -2.33 -2.34
CA LEU A 85 -4.06 -2.14 -2.76
C LEU A 85 -3.80 -0.67 -3.13
N VAL A 86 -2.79 -0.08 -2.53
CA VAL A 86 -2.27 1.25 -2.83
C VAL A 86 -0.76 1.20 -3.06
N LYS A 87 -0.18 2.24 -3.65
CA LYS A 87 1.29 2.31 -3.80
C LYS A 87 1.99 2.62 -2.48
N GLY A 88 1.51 3.59 -1.73
CA GLY A 88 2.01 4.00 -0.42
C GLY A 88 2.01 5.52 -0.27
N ALA A 89 1.76 6.00 0.95
CA ALA A 89 1.52 7.43 1.22
C ALA A 89 2.55 8.07 2.18
N TYR A 90 3.49 7.30 2.76
CA TYR A 90 4.36 7.77 3.84
C TYR A 90 5.85 7.62 3.50
N TRP A 91 6.23 7.62 2.22
CA TRP A 91 7.59 7.28 1.80
C TRP A 91 8.67 8.11 2.48
N ASP A 92 8.51 9.44 2.52
CA ASP A 92 9.48 10.35 3.15
C ASP A 92 9.62 10.07 4.65
N THR A 93 8.50 9.82 5.33
CA THR A 93 8.46 9.46 6.75
C THR A 93 9.17 8.13 7.00
N GLU A 94 8.97 7.12 6.16
CA GLU A 94 9.61 5.82 6.26
C GLU A 94 11.12 5.91 6.09
N ILE A 95 11.59 6.69 5.10
CA ILE A 95 13.02 6.95 4.91
C ILE A 95 13.61 7.63 6.13
N LYS A 96 12.98 8.72 6.58
CA LYS A 96 13.47 9.49 7.72
C LYS A 96 13.50 8.68 9.01
N ARG A 97 12.44 7.96 9.33
CA ARG A 97 12.36 7.13 10.54
C ARG A 97 13.39 5.99 10.53
N ALA A 98 13.60 5.35 9.38
CA ALA A 98 14.63 4.32 9.27
C ALA A 98 16.03 4.91 9.53
N GLN A 99 16.29 6.13 9.05
CA GLN A 99 17.54 6.85 9.29
C GLN A 99 17.71 7.23 10.77
N GLU A 100 16.67 7.79 11.40
CA GLU A 100 16.68 8.17 12.82
C GLU A 100 16.89 6.95 13.74
N LYS A 101 16.32 5.81 13.38
CA LYS A 101 16.47 4.55 14.14
C LYS A 101 17.77 3.79 13.82
N GLY A 102 18.56 4.24 12.84
CA GLY A 102 19.79 3.56 12.41
C GLY A 102 19.54 2.13 11.94
N LEU A 103 18.41 1.87 11.24
CA LEU A 103 18.07 0.52 10.77
C LEU A 103 19.09 0.01 9.76
N LYS A 104 19.19 -1.31 9.61
CA LYS A 104 20.09 -1.95 8.64
C LYS A 104 19.76 -1.60 7.19
N ASP A 105 18.48 -1.45 6.88
CA ASP A 105 17.94 -1.11 5.55
C ASP A 105 16.58 -0.43 5.71
N TYR A 106 16.05 0.08 4.61
CA TYR A 106 14.73 0.70 4.55
C TYR A 106 13.63 -0.37 4.42
N PRO A 107 12.50 -0.24 5.13
CA PRO A 107 11.35 -1.14 4.98
C PRO A 107 10.64 -0.97 3.64
N VAL A 108 10.87 0.18 2.98
CA VAL A 108 10.28 0.56 1.69
C VAL A 108 11.32 0.53 0.57
N PHE A 109 10.85 0.46 -0.67
CA PHE A 109 11.72 0.61 -1.83
C PHE A 109 12.23 2.05 -1.93
N THR A 110 13.51 2.21 -2.24
CA THR A 110 14.15 3.53 -2.41
C THR A 110 14.07 4.06 -3.85
N ARG A 111 13.50 3.28 -4.79
CA ARG A 111 13.19 3.69 -6.16
C ARG A 111 11.71 3.48 -6.42
N LYS A 112 11.09 4.47 -7.06
CA LYS A 112 9.67 4.42 -7.43
C LYS A 112 9.38 3.24 -8.37
N GLU A 113 10.27 2.96 -9.31
CA GLU A 113 10.11 1.88 -10.28
C GLU A 113 10.00 0.51 -9.60
N ASN A 114 10.72 0.29 -8.49
CA ASN A 114 10.61 -0.94 -7.72
C ASN A 114 9.24 -1.05 -7.02
N THR A 115 8.71 0.08 -6.54
CA THR A 115 7.33 0.14 -6.02
C THR A 115 6.33 -0.19 -7.12
N ASP A 116 6.51 0.34 -8.32
CA ASP A 116 5.63 0.07 -9.45
C ASP A 116 5.67 -1.42 -9.86
N ILE A 117 6.85 -2.05 -9.86
CA ILE A 117 7.00 -3.50 -10.11
C ILE A 117 6.30 -4.31 -9.01
N CYS A 118 6.53 -3.96 -7.76
CA CYS A 118 5.90 -4.62 -6.62
C CYS A 118 4.37 -4.48 -6.68
N TYR A 119 3.87 -3.29 -7.04
CA TYR A 119 2.44 -3.07 -7.24
C TYR A 119 1.87 -3.99 -8.32
N ASN A 120 2.53 -4.07 -9.48
CA ASN A 120 2.11 -4.96 -10.57
C ASN A 120 2.09 -6.43 -10.13
N HIS A 121 3.09 -6.86 -9.36
CA HIS A 121 3.13 -8.21 -8.80
C HIS A 121 2.01 -8.45 -7.78
N CYS A 122 1.73 -7.48 -6.90
CA CYS A 122 0.60 -7.55 -5.98
C CYS A 122 -0.75 -7.63 -6.70
N VAL A 123 -0.94 -6.89 -7.79
CA VAL A 123 -2.13 -6.99 -8.67
C VAL A 123 -2.28 -8.42 -9.19
N TYR A 124 -1.19 -9.02 -9.69
CA TYR A 124 -1.19 -10.40 -10.17
C TYR A 124 -1.52 -11.40 -9.07
N LEU A 125 -0.93 -11.28 -7.88
CA LEU A 125 -1.26 -12.16 -6.74
C LEU A 125 -2.75 -12.07 -6.35
N LEU A 126 -3.30 -10.86 -6.29
CA LEU A 126 -4.72 -10.67 -6.00
C LEU A 126 -5.62 -11.30 -7.06
N SER A 127 -5.21 -11.33 -8.33
CA SER A 127 -5.96 -12.00 -9.40
C SER A 127 -5.94 -13.53 -9.25
N ILE A 128 -4.84 -14.10 -8.74
CA ILE A 128 -4.76 -15.54 -8.45
C ILE A 128 -5.63 -15.91 -7.25
N TYR A 129 -5.66 -15.08 -6.21
CA TYR A 129 -6.34 -15.36 -4.95
C TYR A 129 -7.78 -14.83 -4.90
N GLN A 130 -8.40 -14.52 -6.03
CA GLN A 130 -9.75 -13.95 -6.12
C GLN A 130 -10.86 -14.79 -5.47
N SER A 131 -10.65 -16.10 -5.29
CA SER A 131 -11.58 -16.97 -4.57
C SER A 131 -11.68 -16.66 -3.08
N ASN A 132 -10.64 -16.04 -2.51
CA ASN A 132 -10.52 -15.75 -1.08
C ASN A 132 -10.39 -14.25 -0.79
N LEU A 133 -9.95 -13.46 -1.77
CA LEU A 133 -9.65 -12.04 -1.63
C LEU A 133 -10.40 -11.21 -2.67
N TYR A 134 -11.18 -10.22 -2.22
CA TYR A 134 -11.81 -9.22 -3.08
C TYR A 134 -10.87 -8.04 -3.28
N ALA A 135 -10.40 -7.87 -4.50
CA ALA A 135 -9.44 -6.82 -4.83
C ALA A 135 -10.12 -5.45 -4.96
N GLN A 136 -9.54 -4.44 -4.31
CA GLN A 136 -9.93 -3.05 -4.37
C GLN A 136 -8.70 -2.21 -4.74
N PHE A 137 -8.74 -1.54 -5.89
CA PHE A 137 -7.58 -0.80 -6.41
C PHE A 137 -7.80 0.70 -6.28
N ALA A 138 -7.14 1.31 -5.28
CA ALA A 138 -7.17 2.76 -5.10
C ALA A 138 -6.03 3.40 -5.92
N THR A 139 -6.36 3.93 -7.09
CA THR A 139 -5.38 4.51 -8.00
C THR A 139 -5.97 5.63 -8.87
N HIS A 140 -5.15 6.63 -9.17
CA HIS A 140 -5.41 7.70 -10.13
C HIS A 140 -4.41 7.68 -11.30
N ASN A 141 -3.79 6.52 -11.54
CA ASN A 141 -2.76 6.33 -12.56
C ASN A 141 -3.30 5.49 -13.71
N ALA A 142 -3.40 6.07 -14.90
CA ALA A 142 -3.98 5.41 -16.08
C ALA A 142 -3.24 4.14 -16.48
N TYR A 143 -1.89 4.10 -16.39
CA TYR A 143 -1.12 2.90 -16.63
C TYR A 143 -1.51 1.76 -15.68
N SER A 144 -1.62 2.07 -14.38
CA SER A 144 -2.04 1.08 -13.38
C SER A 144 -3.46 0.57 -13.64
N MET A 145 -4.39 1.47 -14.04
CA MET A 145 -5.75 1.08 -14.36
C MET A 145 -5.81 0.17 -15.58
N ALA A 146 -5.07 0.48 -16.65
CA ALA A 146 -4.98 -0.34 -17.85
C ALA A 146 -4.42 -1.74 -17.52
N LEU A 147 -3.35 -1.81 -16.74
CA LEU A 147 -2.75 -3.07 -16.29
C LEU A 147 -3.74 -3.92 -15.48
N ILE A 148 -4.43 -3.31 -14.52
CA ILE A 148 -5.43 -3.99 -13.68
C ILE A 148 -6.56 -4.54 -14.56
N THR A 149 -7.09 -3.71 -15.46
CA THR A 149 -8.16 -4.13 -16.38
C THR A 149 -7.74 -5.34 -17.21
N GLU A 150 -6.50 -5.34 -17.72
CA GLU A 150 -5.97 -6.44 -18.54
C GLU A 150 -5.77 -7.71 -17.73
N ILE A 151 -5.25 -7.62 -16.51
CA ILE A 151 -5.02 -8.79 -15.64
C ILE A 151 -6.34 -9.38 -15.14
N PHE A 152 -7.27 -8.53 -14.69
CA PHE A 152 -8.53 -8.98 -14.07
C PHE A 152 -9.62 -9.35 -15.09
N LYS A 153 -9.61 -8.76 -16.29
CA LYS A 153 -10.59 -9.06 -17.36
C LYS A 153 -12.04 -9.18 -16.87
N GLU A 154 -12.54 -10.40 -16.77
CA GLU A 154 -13.90 -10.71 -16.33
C GLU A 154 -14.03 -10.98 -14.82
N GLN A 155 -12.93 -10.84 -14.07
CA GLN A 155 -12.92 -11.09 -12.63
C GLN A 155 -13.62 -9.96 -11.87
N ASN A 156 -14.10 -10.28 -10.65
CA ASN A 156 -14.79 -9.31 -9.82
C ASN A 156 -13.79 -8.50 -8.96
N PHE A 157 -13.80 -7.19 -9.14
CA PHE A 157 -12.98 -6.25 -8.37
C PHE A 157 -13.62 -4.86 -8.40
N GLU A 158 -13.10 -3.92 -7.65
CA GLU A 158 -13.51 -2.52 -7.75
C GLU A 158 -12.32 -1.57 -7.83
N TYR A 159 -12.51 -0.47 -8.54
CA TYR A 159 -11.67 0.70 -8.41
C TYR A 159 -12.13 1.56 -7.25
N GLN A 160 -11.17 2.25 -6.64
CA GLN A 160 -11.45 3.26 -5.62
C GLN A 160 -10.80 4.59 -6.01
N ARG A 161 -11.52 5.67 -5.83
CA ARG A 161 -10.96 7.02 -5.99
C ARG A 161 -11.36 7.91 -4.83
N LEU A 162 -10.51 8.87 -4.54
CA LEU A 162 -10.81 9.90 -3.58
C LEU A 162 -11.78 10.92 -4.21
N HIS A 163 -12.74 11.41 -3.44
CA HIS A 163 -13.61 12.50 -3.86
C HIS A 163 -12.77 13.72 -4.28
N GLY A 164 -13.08 14.29 -5.42
CA GLY A 164 -12.33 15.42 -6.00
C GLY A 164 -11.04 15.04 -6.74
N MET A 165 -10.67 13.75 -6.81
CA MET A 165 -9.48 13.29 -7.54
C MET A 165 -9.82 12.23 -8.58
N GLY A 166 -9.14 12.25 -9.73
CA GLY A 166 -9.19 11.22 -10.76
C GLY A 166 -10.55 11.06 -11.46
N GLU A 167 -11.47 12.00 -11.34
CA GLU A 167 -12.83 11.89 -11.86
C GLU A 167 -12.85 11.67 -13.37
N ALA A 168 -12.15 12.51 -14.12
CA ALA A 168 -12.09 12.38 -15.58
C ALA A 168 -11.56 11.01 -16.03
N LEU A 169 -10.50 10.52 -15.37
CA LEU A 169 -9.91 9.22 -15.70
C LEU A 169 -10.90 8.07 -15.47
N HIS A 170 -11.55 8.05 -14.32
CA HIS A 170 -12.53 7.00 -13.99
C HIS A 170 -13.79 7.09 -14.87
N THR A 171 -14.26 8.31 -15.19
CA THR A 171 -15.38 8.51 -16.13
C THR A 171 -15.03 7.97 -17.51
N GLN A 172 -13.87 8.32 -18.06
CA GLN A 172 -13.42 7.78 -19.35
C GLN A 172 -13.33 6.25 -19.37
N MET A 173 -12.84 5.64 -18.30
CA MET A 173 -12.77 4.16 -18.21
C MET A 173 -14.16 3.52 -18.32
N HIS A 174 -15.19 4.13 -17.70
CA HIS A 174 -16.57 3.67 -17.79
C HIS A 174 -17.18 3.93 -19.15
N GLU A 175 -17.00 5.13 -19.72
CA GLU A 175 -17.55 5.52 -21.03
C GLU A 175 -16.99 4.67 -22.17
N LEU A 176 -15.68 4.40 -22.15
CA LEU A 176 -14.99 3.56 -23.13
C LEU A 176 -15.24 2.07 -22.91
N LYS A 177 -15.98 1.69 -21.88
CA LYS A 177 -16.29 0.29 -21.51
C LYS A 177 -15.05 -0.61 -21.40
N TYR A 178 -13.90 -0.03 -21.07
CA TYR A 178 -12.67 -0.79 -20.86
C TYR A 178 -12.72 -1.72 -19.67
N SER A 179 -13.56 -1.39 -18.68
CA SER A 179 -13.75 -2.24 -17.50
C SER A 179 -15.21 -2.22 -17.06
N LYS A 180 -15.71 -3.38 -16.64
CA LYS A 180 -17.03 -3.53 -15.98
C LYS A 180 -16.95 -3.27 -14.47
N ALA A 181 -15.75 -3.05 -13.94
CA ALA A 181 -15.54 -2.85 -12.51
C ALA A 181 -16.22 -1.57 -12.02
N LYS A 182 -16.81 -1.65 -10.85
CA LYS A 182 -17.41 -0.50 -10.18
C LYS A 182 -16.31 0.44 -9.68
N THR A 183 -16.61 1.74 -9.62
CA THR A 183 -15.77 2.72 -8.96
C THR A 183 -16.42 3.18 -7.66
N ARG A 184 -15.76 2.95 -6.54
CA ARG A 184 -16.15 3.48 -5.24
C ARG A 184 -15.48 4.83 -5.00
N VAL A 185 -16.27 5.82 -4.67
CA VAL A 185 -15.76 7.14 -4.27
C VAL A 185 -15.72 7.20 -2.75
N TYR A 186 -14.60 7.56 -2.18
CA TYR A 186 -14.45 7.75 -0.74
C TYR A 186 -14.01 9.17 -0.40
N ALA A 187 -14.40 9.65 0.77
CA ALA A 187 -14.05 10.94 1.30
C ALA A 187 -13.75 10.83 2.80
N PRO A 188 -12.81 11.61 3.33
CA PRO A 188 -12.61 11.68 4.77
C PRO A 188 -13.80 12.36 5.44
N VAL A 189 -14.18 11.87 6.61
CA VAL A 189 -15.19 12.47 7.47
C VAL A 189 -14.56 12.78 8.82
N GLY A 190 -14.65 14.02 9.27
CA GLY A 190 -14.09 14.48 10.52
C GLY A 190 -14.18 15.98 10.64
N ASN A 191 -13.72 16.52 11.77
CA ASN A 191 -13.61 17.96 11.95
C ASN A 191 -12.36 18.51 11.24
N HIS A 192 -12.25 19.83 11.11
CA HIS A 192 -11.19 20.50 10.35
C HIS A 192 -9.78 20.13 10.83
N ASN A 193 -9.58 20.04 12.13
CA ASN A 193 -8.26 19.74 12.71
C ASN A 193 -7.79 18.33 12.35
N ASP A 194 -8.72 17.36 12.29
CA ASP A 194 -8.42 15.97 11.96
C ASP A 194 -8.18 15.79 10.45
N LEU A 195 -8.86 16.60 9.62
CA LEU A 195 -8.78 16.48 8.17
C LEU A 195 -7.59 17.21 7.57
N LEU A 196 -7.03 18.21 8.23
CA LEU A 196 -5.93 19.02 7.69
C LEU A 196 -4.70 18.18 7.29
N PRO A 197 -4.17 17.29 8.14
CA PRO A 197 -3.04 16.43 7.76
C PRO A 197 -3.36 15.51 6.58
N TYR A 198 -4.59 15.05 6.46
CA TYR A 198 -5.04 14.25 5.34
C TYR A 198 -5.01 15.05 4.03
N LEU A 199 -5.55 16.24 4.02
CA LEU A 199 -5.60 17.13 2.85
C LEU A 199 -4.20 17.56 2.41
N VAL A 200 -3.32 17.89 3.36
CA VAL A 200 -1.91 18.24 3.06
C VAL A 200 -1.21 17.13 2.31
N ARG A 201 -1.33 15.86 2.75
CA ARG A 201 -0.73 14.73 2.02
C ARG A 201 -1.28 14.61 0.60
N ARG A 202 -2.58 14.87 0.39
CA ARG A 202 -3.18 14.85 -0.97
C ARG A 202 -2.68 15.97 -1.85
N LEU A 203 -2.51 17.17 -1.31
CA LEU A 203 -1.91 18.28 -2.04
C LEU A 203 -0.47 17.99 -2.46
N LEU A 204 0.33 17.42 -1.55
CA LEU A 204 1.71 17.01 -1.84
C LEU A 204 1.77 15.89 -2.90
N GLU A 205 0.88 14.91 -2.81
CA GLU A 205 0.78 13.84 -3.80
C GLU A 205 0.47 14.38 -5.21
N ASN A 206 -0.48 15.30 -5.31
CA ASN A 206 -0.86 15.93 -6.57
C ASN A 206 0.20 16.88 -7.11
N GLY A 207 0.87 17.62 -6.22
CA GLY A 207 1.89 18.60 -6.56
C GLY A 207 3.25 17.99 -6.91
N ALA A 208 3.48 16.70 -6.64
CA ALA A 208 4.75 16.09 -6.93
C ALA A 208 5.01 16.01 -8.45
N ASN A 209 6.16 16.51 -8.90
CA ASN A 209 6.57 16.46 -10.32
C ASN A 209 6.63 15.02 -10.87
N SER A 210 6.80 14.04 -9.99
CA SER A 210 6.78 12.62 -10.34
C SER A 210 5.38 12.02 -10.42
N SER A 211 4.32 12.79 -10.10
CA SER A 211 2.95 12.30 -10.21
C SER A 211 2.60 12.01 -11.67
N PHE A 212 1.76 10.98 -11.89
CA PHE A 212 1.32 10.64 -13.25
C PHE A 212 0.60 11.82 -13.90
N VAL A 213 -0.22 12.55 -13.14
CA VAL A 213 -0.99 13.69 -13.65
C VAL A 213 -0.07 14.79 -14.16
N ASN A 214 0.94 15.19 -13.37
CA ASN A 214 1.87 16.23 -13.79
C ASN A 214 2.71 15.82 -15.01
N ARG A 215 3.15 14.56 -15.07
CA ARG A 215 3.87 14.04 -16.22
C ARG A 215 3.00 13.93 -17.47
N PHE A 216 1.72 13.62 -17.31
CA PHE A 216 0.77 13.57 -18.42
C PHE A 216 0.44 14.97 -18.98
N LEU A 217 0.43 15.98 -18.11
CA LEU A 217 0.22 17.37 -18.51
C LEU A 217 1.48 18.04 -19.10
N ASP A 218 2.65 17.42 -18.95
CA ASP A 218 3.89 17.90 -19.58
C ASP A 218 3.91 17.48 -21.04
N GLU A 219 3.57 18.42 -21.94
CA GLU A 219 3.55 18.22 -23.38
C GLU A 219 4.91 17.79 -23.96
N LYS A 220 6.01 17.97 -23.21
CA LYS A 220 7.36 17.56 -23.61
C LYS A 220 7.65 16.10 -23.28
N GLU A 221 6.85 15.43 -22.45
CA GLU A 221 7.08 14.03 -22.12
C GLU A 221 6.38 13.10 -23.13
N PRO A 222 7.14 12.30 -23.90
CA PRO A 222 6.54 11.38 -24.89
C PRO A 222 5.66 10.33 -24.20
N ILE A 223 4.49 10.04 -24.77
CA ILE A 223 3.53 9.05 -24.24
C ILE A 223 4.21 7.68 -24.04
N CYS A 224 5.12 7.28 -24.92
CA CYS A 224 5.86 6.01 -24.80
C CYS A 224 6.67 5.90 -23.48
N LYS A 225 7.11 7.01 -22.90
CA LYS A 225 7.77 7.00 -21.58
C LYS A 225 6.78 6.81 -20.44
N LEU A 226 5.55 7.26 -20.59
CA LEU A 226 4.48 7.09 -19.60
C LEU A 226 3.96 5.65 -19.58
N THR A 227 3.95 4.99 -20.74
CA THR A 227 3.47 3.61 -20.92
C THR A 227 4.57 2.56 -20.78
N GLN A 228 5.83 2.96 -20.62
CA GLN A 228 6.96 2.05 -20.48
C GLN A 228 6.83 1.17 -19.23
N HIS A 229 7.00 -0.15 -19.39
CA HIS A 229 6.95 -1.07 -18.27
C HIS A 229 8.06 -0.77 -17.23
N PRO A 230 7.76 -0.76 -15.93
CA PRO A 230 8.75 -0.40 -14.90
C PRO A 230 10.01 -1.26 -14.93
N SER A 231 9.93 -2.54 -15.30
CA SER A 231 11.10 -3.44 -15.39
C SER A 231 12.12 -2.99 -16.43
N GLU A 232 11.68 -2.36 -17.53
CA GLU A 232 12.60 -1.84 -18.55
C GLU A 232 13.44 -0.66 -18.03
N LYS A 233 12.89 0.09 -17.07
CA LYS A 233 13.63 1.16 -16.39
C LYS A 233 14.63 0.58 -15.41
N VAL A 234 14.17 -0.40 -14.61
CA VAL A 234 15.01 -1.02 -13.57
C VAL A 234 16.17 -1.81 -14.18
N SER A 235 15.99 -2.47 -15.34
CA SER A 235 17.06 -3.21 -16.03
C SER A 235 18.25 -2.33 -16.44
N LYS A 236 18.03 -1.01 -16.55
CA LYS A 236 19.09 -0.04 -16.89
C LYS A 236 19.90 0.40 -15.68
N TYR A 237 19.45 0.10 -14.46
CA TYR A 237 20.15 0.51 -13.24
C TYR A 237 21.22 -0.50 -12.85
N LYS A 238 22.40 0.01 -12.43
CA LYS A 238 23.47 -0.82 -11.87
C LYS A 238 23.13 -1.38 -10.48
N SER A 239 22.14 -0.82 -9.81
CA SER A 239 21.68 -1.23 -8.49
C SER A 239 20.19 -1.04 -8.36
N PHE A 240 19.50 -2.02 -7.77
CA PHE A 240 18.07 -1.93 -7.43
C PHE A 240 17.80 -0.86 -6.36
N ARG A 241 18.78 -0.59 -5.49
CA ARG A 241 18.71 0.50 -4.52
C ARG A 241 19.06 1.82 -5.18
N ASN A 242 18.45 2.91 -4.73
CA ASN A 242 18.89 4.26 -5.08
C ASN A 242 20.18 4.59 -4.30
N ASN A 243 21.31 4.61 -4.99
CA ASN A 243 22.62 4.87 -4.36
C ASN A 243 22.78 6.33 -3.88
N SER A 244 21.89 7.25 -4.29
CA SER A 244 21.87 8.61 -3.76
C SER A 244 21.27 8.67 -2.35
N ILE A 245 20.54 7.62 -1.93
CA ILE A 245 20.01 7.46 -0.59
C ILE A 245 20.93 6.49 0.15
N GLN A 246 21.72 7.01 1.09
CA GLN A 246 22.65 6.23 1.91
C GLN A 246 21.90 5.25 2.80
N LEU A 247 22.53 4.13 3.18
CA LEU A 247 21.94 3.28 4.22
C LEU A 247 21.87 4.05 5.55
N PRO A 248 20.85 3.77 6.38
CA PRO A 248 20.67 4.49 7.65
C PRO A 248 21.93 4.50 8.51
N LYS A 249 22.65 3.37 8.61
CA LYS A 249 23.90 3.24 9.35
C LYS A 249 25.08 4.01 8.74
N GLU A 250 25.01 4.41 7.47
CA GLU A 250 26.10 5.01 6.70
C GLU A 250 25.92 6.52 6.49
N LEU A 251 24.91 7.13 7.09
CA LEU A 251 24.55 8.53 6.87
C LEU A 251 25.72 9.51 7.06
N PHE A 252 26.58 9.26 8.04
CA PHE A 252 27.67 10.15 8.41
C PHE A 252 29.03 9.75 7.81
N LEU A 253 29.12 8.64 7.06
CA LEU A 253 30.38 8.20 6.45
C LEU A 253 30.97 9.23 5.46
N LYS A 254 30.09 10.01 4.80
CA LYS A 254 30.51 11.01 3.81
C LYS A 254 30.80 12.38 4.41
N SER A 255 30.49 12.62 5.67
CA SER A 255 30.74 13.92 6.33
C SER A 255 32.22 14.17 6.69
N GLY A 256 33.10 13.23 6.35
CA GLY A 256 34.53 13.39 6.56
C GLY A 256 35.06 12.93 7.92
N ASP A 257 34.16 12.75 8.90
CA ASP A 257 34.52 12.41 10.28
C ASP A 257 34.55 10.90 10.56
N GLY A 258 34.23 10.07 9.56
CA GLY A 258 34.22 8.61 9.69
C GLY A 258 33.20 8.05 10.67
N TRP A 259 32.21 8.85 11.03
CA TRP A 259 31.17 8.45 11.98
C TRP A 259 30.20 7.45 11.35
N LEU A 260 29.96 6.36 12.07
CA LEU A 260 28.85 5.46 11.81
C LEU A 260 27.67 5.87 12.69
N ASN A 261 26.48 5.90 12.11
CA ASN A 261 25.28 6.01 12.91
C ASN A 261 25.17 4.81 13.85
N SER A 262 24.70 5.03 15.10
CA SER A 262 24.44 3.91 16.00
C SER A 262 23.48 2.94 15.32
N CYS A 263 23.82 1.66 15.37
CA CYS A 263 22.96 0.61 14.85
C CYS A 263 21.78 0.47 15.80
N GLY A 264 20.63 1.02 15.39
CA GLY A 264 19.36 0.80 16.08
C GLY A 264 18.88 -0.62 15.83
N MET A 265 18.01 -1.06 16.70
CA MET A 265 17.35 -2.34 16.60
C MET A 265 15.90 -2.13 16.17
N ASP A 266 15.47 -2.91 15.21
CA ASP A 266 14.08 -2.94 14.82
C ASP A 266 13.28 -3.77 15.83
N SER A 267 12.65 -3.08 16.79
CA SER A 267 11.78 -3.72 17.79
C SER A 267 10.53 -4.40 17.19
N GLN A 268 10.36 -4.36 15.88
CA GLN A 268 9.30 -5.03 15.15
C GLN A 268 9.82 -6.21 14.33
N ASN A 269 11.14 -6.35 14.24
CA ASN A 269 11.77 -7.51 13.63
C ASN A 269 11.86 -8.64 14.65
N PHE A 270 10.95 -9.60 14.55
CA PHE A 270 10.88 -10.76 15.44
C PHE A 270 12.22 -11.51 15.59
N ASN A 271 13.02 -11.55 14.53
CA ASN A 271 14.34 -12.19 14.61
C ASN A 271 15.35 -11.35 15.43
N GLU A 272 15.23 -10.02 15.40
CA GLU A 272 16.06 -9.14 16.23
C GLU A 272 15.62 -9.20 17.70
N ILE A 273 14.32 -9.29 17.97
CA ILE A 273 13.79 -9.48 19.33
C ILE A 273 14.26 -10.81 19.91
N LYS A 274 14.15 -11.90 19.17
CA LYS A 274 14.63 -13.22 19.62
C LYS A 274 16.12 -13.25 19.95
N LEU A 275 16.95 -12.51 19.21
CA LEU A 275 18.36 -12.41 19.52
C LEU A 275 18.64 -11.74 20.85
N ILE A 276 17.76 -10.87 21.35
CA ILE A 276 17.89 -10.23 22.66
C ILE A 276 17.38 -11.15 23.77
N GLU A 277 16.27 -11.80 23.54
CA GLU A 277 15.69 -12.74 24.51
C GLU A 277 16.61 -13.96 24.75
N SER A 278 17.48 -14.26 23.78
CA SER A 278 18.45 -15.37 23.86
C SER A 278 19.79 -15.01 24.47
N ASN A 279 20.08 -13.74 24.74
CA ASN A 279 21.26 -13.23 25.43
C ASN A 279 20.92 -12.71 26.82
#